data_9e65aecdbd0e58a4b2cfd1f8f2fbd776
#
_entry.id   9e65aecdbd0e58a4b2cfd1f8f2fbd776
#
_cell.length_a   1.000
_cell.length_b   1.000
_cell.length_c   1.000
_cell.angle_alpha   90.00
_cell.angle_beta   90.00
_cell.angle_gamma   90.00
#
_symmetry.space_group_name_H-M   'P 1'
#
loop_
_entity.id
_entity.type
_entity.pdbx_description
1 polymer ?
#
loop_
_entity_poly.entity_id
_entity_poly.type
_entity_poly.pdbx_seq_one_letter_code
_entity_poly.pdbx_strand_id
1 'polypeptide(L)'
;MLKHVCKFMLIAGLITALSGCLSLGHLNYKQARMLKKQGFTLTEEGWTLRLPEKLLFGFDQSDIQAAQKPALEALSKQLQQYNLNKIKVVGHTDNIGDPSYNQTLSEKRASTVSQIFIETGFETQNIQTMGRGTSQPLVENSSEENRVLNRRVNIIIP
;
A
#
# COMPACT_ATOMS: atom_id res chain seq x y z
N MET A 1 -48.30 55.98 24.29
CA MET A 1 -46.94 56.19 23.79
C MET A 1 -46.11 54.99 24.23
N LEU A 2 -46.03 54.00 23.41
CA LEU A 2 -45.22 52.81 23.75
C LEU A 2 -44.41 52.41 22.50
N LYS A 3 -43.11 52.64 22.62
CA LYS A 3 -42.15 52.39 21.56
C LYS A 3 -41.86 50.90 21.48
N HIS A 4 -42.30 50.26 20.40
CA HIS A 4 -41.91 48.90 20.12
C HIS A 4 -40.49 48.87 19.52
N VAL A 5 -39.55 48.41 20.33
CA VAL A 5 -38.20 48.09 19.89
C VAL A 5 -38.23 46.68 19.34
N CYS A 6 -38.20 46.60 18.03
CA CYS A 6 -38.05 45.33 17.32
C CYS A 6 -36.60 44.81 17.47
N LYS A 7 -36.42 43.79 18.32
CA LYS A 7 -35.14 43.08 18.42
C LYS A 7 -35.00 42.16 17.19
N PHE A 8 -34.20 42.57 16.21
CA PHE A 8 -33.71 41.69 15.22
C PHE A 8 -32.67 40.74 15.85
N MET A 9 -33.08 39.51 16.11
CA MET A 9 -32.21 38.44 16.49
C MET A 9 -31.52 37.93 15.23
N LEU A 10 -30.27 38.35 15.02
CA LEU A 10 -29.37 37.79 14.04
C LEU A 10 -29.01 36.36 14.45
N ILE A 11 -29.64 35.37 13.93
CA ILE A 11 -29.22 33.98 14.00
C ILE A 11 -28.04 33.84 13.06
N ALA A 12 -26.84 34.02 13.59
CA ALA A 12 -25.63 33.64 12.92
C ALA A 12 -25.57 32.11 12.89
N GLY A 13 -26.09 31.53 11.81
CA GLY A 13 -25.93 30.12 11.52
C GLY A 13 -24.44 29.81 11.34
N LEU A 14 -23.87 29.21 12.39
CA LEU A 14 -22.53 28.65 12.34
C LEU A 14 -22.56 27.43 11.38
N ILE A 15 -22.30 27.68 10.11
CA ILE A 15 -22.03 26.63 9.13
C ILE A 15 -20.65 26.07 9.53
N THR A 16 -20.63 25.06 10.39
CA THR A 16 -19.47 24.21 10.57
C THR A 16 -19.28 23.46 9.26
N ALA A 17 -18.46 24.01 8.37
CA ALA A 17 -17.91 23.28 7.26
C ALA A 17 -17.15 22.09 7.88
N LEU A 18 -17.74 20.90 7.83
CA LEU A 18 -17.01 19.65 7.99
C LEU A 18 -16.03 19.60 6.83
N SER A 19 -14.87 20.23 7.00
CA SER A 19 -13.68 19.95 6.24
C SER A 19 -13.32 18.51 6.57
N GLY A 20 -13.94 17.56 5.89
CA GLY A 20 -13.42 16.22 5.83
C GLY A 20 -12.03 16.34 5.27
N CYS A 21 -11.04 16.41 6.15
CA CYS A 21 -9.66 16.22 5.80
C CYS A 21 -9.58 14.83 5.16
N LEU A 22 -9.69 14.80 3.84
CA LEU A 22 -9.34 13.63 3.06
C LEU A 22 -7.84 13.45 3.33
N SER A 23 -7.49 12.61 4.31
CA SER A 23 -6.11 12.34 4.65
C SER A 23 -5.45 11.70 3.43
N LEU A 24 -4.78 12.52 2.63
CA LEU A 24 -4.00 12.07 1.47
C LEU A 24 -2.60 11.61 1.90
N GLY A 25 -2.35 11.51 3.21
CA GLY A 25 -1.01 11.39 3.75
C GLY A 25 -0.19 12.65 3.39
N HIS A 26 1.09 12.47 3.09
CA HIS A 26 1.97 13.57 2.65
C HIS A 26 1.88 13.83 1.13
N LEU A 27 0.92 13.21 0.43
CA LEU A 27 0.82 13.23 -1.02
C LEU A 27 -0.09 14.36 -1.52
N ASN A 28 0.24 14.92 -2.67
CA ASN A 28 -0.66 15.81 -3.37
C ASN A 28 -1.78 15.04 -4.09
N TYR A 29 -2.82 15.76 -4.52
CA TYR A 29 -4.01 15.17 -5.16
C TYR A 29 -3.69 14.34 -6.41
N LYS A 30 -2.71 14.79 -7.24
CA LYS A 30 -2.33 14.08 -8.47
C LYS A 30 -1.67 12.74 -8.15
N GLN A 31 -0.79 12.71 -7.15
CA GLN A 31 -0.12 11.50 -6.66
C GLN A 31 -1.15 10.50 -6.09
N ALA A 32 -2.01 10.96 -5.17
CA ALA A 32 -3.04 10.12 -4.58
C ALA A 32 -4.01 9.55 -5.62
N ARG A 33 -4.42 10.35 -6.60
CA ARG A 33 -5.28 9.90 -7.70
C ARG A 33 -4.59 8.84 -8.56
N MET A 34 -3.32 9.03 -8.87
CA MET A 34 -2.52 8.04 -9.62
C MET A 34 -2.43 6.73 -8.83
N LEU A 35 -2.08 6.78 -7.55
CA LEU A 35 -1.97 5.59 -6.70
C LEU A 35 -3.30 4.83 -6.62
N LYS A 36 -4.43 5.53 -6.42
CA LYS A 36 -5.76 4.90 -6.46
C LYS A 36 -6.05 4.20 -7.79
N LYS A 37 -5.68 4.82 -8.91
CA LYS A 37 -5.84 4.21 -10.24
C LYS A 37 -5.00 2.95 -10.41
N GLN A 38 -3.85 2.87 -9.73
CA GLN A 38 -3.00 1.68 -9.70
C GLN A 38 -3.43 0.62 -8.68
N GLY A 39 -4.51 0.84 -7.95
CA GLY A 39 -5.03 -0.11 -6.96
C GLY A 39 -4.45 0.06 -5.55
N PHE A 40 -3.69 1.12 -5.29
CA PHE A 40 -3.25 1.42 -3.93
C PHE A 40 -4.42 1.87 -3.06
N THR A 41 -4.40 1.45 -1.81
CA THR A 41 -5.31 1.89 -0.75
C THR A 41 -4.52 2.52 0.39
N LEU A 42 -5.07 3.55 1.02
CA LEU A 42 -4.44 4.16 2.18
C LEU A 42 -4.62 3.27 3.39
N THR A 43 -3.51 2.95 4.07
CA THR A 43 -3.44 2.16 5.31
C THR A 43 -2.66 2.93 6.37
N GLU A 44 -2.54 2.38 7.57
CA GLU A 44 -1.72 2.96 8.65
C GLU A 44 -0.22 3.04 8.28
N GLU A 45 0.27 2.16 7.41
CA GLU A 45 1.67 2.16 6.95
C GLU A 45 1.93 3.09 5.76
N GLY A 46 0.90 3.68 5.16
CA GLY A 46 0.95 4.51 3.96
C GLY A 46 0.09 3.96 2.81
N TRP A 47 0.29 4.46 1.62
CA TRP A 47 -0.41 3.96 0.43
C TRP A 47 0.12 2.59 0.04
N THR A 48 -0.71 1.57 0.13
CA THR A 48 -0.34 0.16 0.02
C THR A 48 -1.01 -0.49 -1.19
N LEU A 49 -0.20 -1.09 -2.06
CA LEU A 49 -0.61 -2.01 -3.10
C LEU A 49 -0.32 -3.44 -2.62
N ARG A 50 -1.36 -4.27 -2.55
CA ARG A 50 -1.25 -5.67 -2.17
C ARG A 50 -1.20 -6.54 -3.42
N LEU A 51 -0.11 -7.25 -3.60
CA LEU A 51 0.10 -8.14 -4.73
C LEU A 51 0.01 -9.59 -4.26
N PRO A 52 -1.03 -10.35 -4.68
CA PRO A 52 -1.17 -11.75 -4.33
C PRO A 52 0.02 -12.58 -4.80
N GLU A 53 0.44 -13.56 -4.00
CA GLU A 53 1.52 -14.49 -4.35
C GLU A 53 1.32 -15.14 -5.72
N LYS A 54 0.12 -15.69 -5.96
CA LYS A 54 -0.22 -16.39 -7.21
C LYS A 54 -0.07 -15.53 -8.47
N LEU A 55 -0.18 -14.21 -8.32
CA LEU A 55 0.02 -13.28 -9.42
C LEU A 55 1.51 -13.13 -9.73
N LEU A 56 2.34 -13.08 -8.72
CA LEU A 56 3.76 -12.75 -8.87
C LEU A 56 4.66 -13.97 -9.11
N PHE A 57 4.39 -15.05 -8.39
CA PHE A 57 5.30 -16.20 -8.29
C PHE A 57 4.62 -17.51 -8.68
N GLY A 58 5.41 -18.50 -9.06
CA GLY A 58 4.97 -19.89 -9.10
C GLY A 58 4.79 -20.47 -7.70
N PHE A 59 4.21 -21.67 -7.64
CA PHE A 59 4.02 -22.37 -6.37
C PHE A 59 5.38 -22.60 -5.69
N ASP A 60 5.49 -22.22 -4.43
CA ASP A 60 6.72 -22.30 -3.60
C ASP A 60 7.97 -21.66 -4.24
N GLN A 61 7.76 -20.68 -5.12
CA GLN A 61 8.84 -19.95 -5.79
C GLN A 61 8.97 -18.52 -5.26
N SER A 62 10.14 -17.95 -5.49
CA SER A 62 10.45 -16.55 -5.20
C SER A 62 10.83 -15.75 -6.45
N ASP A 63 10.90 -16.40 -7.60
CA ASP A 63 11.18 -15.75 -8.88
C ASP A 63 9.91 -15.22 -9.52
N ILE A 64 9.95 -13.97 -9.99
CA ILE A 64 8.79 -13.33 -10.64
C ILE A 64 8.50 -14.05 -11.96
N GLN A 65 7.24 -14.38 -12.17
CA GLN A 65 6.76 -14.91 -13.46
C GLN A 65 7.06 -13.89 -14.57
N ALA A 66 7.63 -14.34 -15.69
CA ALA A 66 8.03 -13.49 -16.80
C ALA A 66 6.90 -12.57 -17.31
N ALA A 67 5.65 -13.05 -17.24
CA ALA A 67 4.46 -12.28 -17.64
C ALA A 67 4.17 -11.08 -16.72
N GLN A 68 4.65 -11.08 -15.48
CA GLN A 68 4.37 -10.04 -14.47
C GLN A 68 5.48 -8.98 -14.41
N LYS A 69 6.69 -9.30 -14.84
CA LYS A 69 7.83 -8.37 -14.80
C LYS A 69 7.52 -7.02 -15.50
N PRO A 70 6.95 -6.99 -16.73
CA PRO A 70 6.65 -5.72 -17.40
C PRO A 70 5.66 -4.82 -16.62
N ALA A 71 4.69 -5.41 -15.92
CA ALA A 71 3.74 -4.65 -15.13
C ALA A 71 4.40 -3.97 -13.92
N LEU A 72 5.31 -4.67 -13.24
CA LEU A 72 6.09 -4.10 -12.13
C LEU A 72 7.07 -3.02 -12.60
N GLU A 73 7.72 -3.21 -13.75
CA GLU A 73 8.58 -2.20 -14.37
C GLU A 73 7.79 -0.94 -14.75
N ALA A 74 6.59 -1.11 -15.33
CA ALA A 74 5.72 0.02 -15.66
C ALA A 74 5.28 0.78 -14.41
N LEU A 75 4.89 0.06 -13.35
CA LEU A 75 4.54 0.66 -12.06
C LEU A 75 5.71 1.46 -11.49
N SER A 76 6.92 0.89 -11.49
CA SER A 76 8.14 1.55 -11.00
C SER A 76 8.39 2.87 -11.73
N LYS A 77 8.38 2.85 -13.07
CA LYS A 77 8.56 4.06 -13.90
C LYS A 77 7.48 5.10 -13.60
N GLN A 78 6.24 4.66 -13.43
CA GLN A 78 5.13 5.56 -13.14
C GLN A 78 5.27 6.22 -11.77
N LEU A 79 5.68 5.50 -10.73
CA LEU A 79 5.94 6.08 -9.41
C LEU A 79 7.01 7.19 -9.50
N GLN A 80 8.11 6.94 -10.22
CA GLN A 80 9.18 7.92 -10.43
C GLN A 80 8.69 9.17 -11.17
N GLN A 81 7.85 9.02 -12.20
CA GLN A 81 7.24 10.15 -12.94
C GLN A 81 6.41 11.07 -12.03
N TYR A 82 5.87 10.53 -10.93
CA TYR A 82 5.13 11.30 -9.94
C TYR A 82 5.98 11.70 -8.73
N ASN A 83 7.31 11.57 -8.81
CA ASN A 83 8.26 11.85 -7.73
C ASN A 83 8.00 11.03 -6.45
N LEU A 84 7.49 9.81 -6.60
CA LEU A 84 7.30 8.85 -5.53
C LEU A 84 8.49 7.89 -5.50
N ASN A 85 9.62 8.38 -4.99
CA ASN A 85 10.92 7.73 -5.09
C ASN A 85 11.30 6.93 -3.83
N LYS A 86 10.42 6.85 -2.82
CA LYS A 86 10.63 6.05 -1.61
C LYS A 86 9.54 5.01 -1.49
N ILE A 87 9.93 3.76 -1.30
CA ILE A 87 9.01 2.64 -1.16
C ILE A 87 9.47 1.69 -0.06
N LYS A 88 8.49 0.96 0.51
CA LYS A 88 8.76 -0.26 1.27
C LYS A 88 8.20 -1.44 0.49
N VAL A 89 8.93 -2.54 0.45
CA VAL A 89 8.49 -3.81 -0.14
C VAL A 89 8.48 -4.85 0.97
N VAL A 90 7.31 -5.39 1.26
CA VAL A 90 7.11 -6.26 2.43
C VAL A 90 6.47 -7.57 2.01
N GLY A 91 7.18 -8.68 2.20
CA GLY A 91 6.69 -10.03 1.95
C GLY A 91 5.97 -10.63 3.16
N HIS A 92 4.92 -11.38 2.89
CA HIS A 92 4.13 -12.09 3.90
C HIS A 92 3.82 -13.52 3.43
N THR A 93 3.67 -14.43 4.39
CA THR A 93 3.20 -15.79 4.17
C THR A 93 1.93 -16.06 4.99
N ASP A 94 1.29 -17.19 4.74
CA ASP A 94 0.33 -17.75 5.67
C ASP A 94 1.05 -18.49 6.84
N ASN A 95 0.29 -19.17 7.68
CA ASN A 95 0.79 -19.87 8.86
C ASN A 95 1.14 -21.34 8.62
N ILE A 96 1.13 -21.82 7.38
CA ILE A 96 1.44 -23.21 7.07
C ILE A 96 2.97 -23.38 6.91
N GLY A 97 3.51 -24.44 7.49
CA GLY A 97 4.92 -24.79 7.41
C GLY A 97 5.78 -24.21 8.53
N ASP A 98 7.09 -24.35 8.38
CA ASP A 98 8.08 -23.89 9.36
C ASP A 98 8.18 -22.36 9.39
N PRO A 99 8.12 -21.72 10.58
CA PRO A 99 8.18 -20.26 10.68
C PRO A 99 9.48 -19.65 10.14
N SER A 100 10.62 -20.31 10.32
CA SER A 100 11.91 -19.79 9.83
C SER A 100 12.02 -19.88 8.31
N TYR A 101 11.47 -20.96 7.73
CA TYR A 101 11.31 -21.08 6.29
C TYR A 101 10.41 -19.96 5.72
N ASN A 102 9.27 -19.75 6.33
CA ASN A 102 8.32 -18.68 5.92
C ASN A 102 8.93 -17.28 6.04
N GLN A 103 9.74 -17.03 7.08
CA GLN A 103 10.47 -15.79 7.21
C GLN A 103 11.43 -15.60 6.03
N THR A 104 12.26 -16.59 5.75
CA THR A 104 13.21 -16.57 4.62
C THR A 104 12.52 -16.44 3.27
N LEU A 105 11.42 -17.17 3.06
CA LEU A 105 10.65 -17.11 1.81
C LEU A 105 10.06 -15.70 1.58
N SER A 106 9.49 -15.11 2.62
CA SER A 106 8.92 -13.76 2.53
C SER A 106 9.98 -12.69 2.23
N GLU A 107 11.19 -12.82 2.81
CA GLU A 107 12.33 -11.94 2.52
C GLU A 107 12.81 -12.07 1.08
N LYS A 108 12.97 -13.29 0.58
CA LYS A 108 13.37 -13.56 -0.81
C LYS A 108 12.35 -12.94 -1.79
N ARG A 109 11.06 -13.14 -1.57
CA ARG A 109 9.99 -12.58 -2.41
C ARG A 109 9.99 -11.06 -2.42
N ALA A 110 10.13 -10.43 -1.26
CA ALA A 110 10.26 -8.98 -1.17
C ALA A 110 11.51 -8.48 -1.91
N SER A 111 12.64 -9.18 -1.76
CA SER A 111 13.90 -8.84 -2.43
C SER A 111 13.78 -8.93 -3.95
N THR A 112 13.15 -9.97 -4.47
CA THR A 112 12.97 -10.13 -5.93
C THR A 112 12.10 -9.01 -6.52
N VAL A 113 11.04 -8.60 -5.82
CA VAL A 113 10.24 -7.44 -6.24
C VAL A 113 11.06 -6.15 -6.16
N SER A 114 11.80 -5.93 -5.08
CA SER A 114 12.65 -4.75 -4.91
C SER A 114 13.70 -4.63 -6.01
N GLN A 115 14.28 -5.75 -6.44
CA GLN A 115 15.27 -5.79 -7.48
C GLN A 115 14.75 -5.22 -8.81
N ILE A 116 13.49 -5.49 -9.18
CA ILE A 116 12.88 -4.91 -10.37
C ILE A 116 12.81 -3.37 -10.29
N PHE A 117 12.50 -2.83 -9.09
CA PHE A 117 12.48 -1.39 -8.89
C PHE A 117 13.87 -0.77 -8.99
N ILE A 118 14.92 -1.44 -8.48
CA ILE A 118 16.32 -1.01 -8.63
C ILE A 118 16.72 -1.03 -10.11
N GLU A 119 16.44 -2.12 -10.83
CA GLU A 119 16.74 -2.25 -12.26
C GLU A 119 16.06 -1.18 -13.13
N THR A 120 14.94 -0.64 -12.66
CA THR A 120 14.19 0.42 -13.36
C THR A 120 14.49 1.83 -12.86
N GLY A 121 15.48 2.01 -11.98
CA GLY A 121 16.02 3.31 -11.62
C GLY A 121 15.72 3.82 -10.21
N PHE A 122 15.10 3.03 -9.35
CA PHE A 122 15.03 3.39 -7.93
C PHE A 122 16.42 3.26 -7.29
N GLU A 123 16.78 4.24 -6.49
CA GLU A 123 18.00 4.16 -5.67
C GLU A 123 17.79 3.15 -4.54
N THR A 124 18.75 2.25 -4.34
CA THR A 124 18.67 1.18 -3.32
C THR A 124 18.38 1.73 -1.92
N GLN A 125 18.96 2.86 -1.55
CA GLN A 125 18.75 3.54 -0.28
C GLN A 125 17.30 4.04 -0.05
N ASN A 126 16.53 4.15 -1.12
CA ASN A 126 15.14 4.58 -1.09
C ASN A 126 14.14 3.41 -1.06
N ILE A 127 14.65 2.18 -1.04
CA ILE A 127 13.84 0.98 -0.96
C ILE A 127 14.10 0.28 0.38
N GLN A 128 13.09 0.19 1.22
CA GLN A 128 13.12 -0.65 2.41
C GLN A 128 12.52 -2.01 2.07
N THR A 129 13.33 -3.05 2.11
CA THR A 129 12.91 -4.43 1.80
C THR A 129 12.88 -5.26 3.07
N MET A 130 11.79 -5.99 3.31
CA MET A 130 11.65 -6.85 4.48
C MET A 130 10.71 -8.03 4.24
N GLY A 131 10.97 -9.15 4.91
CA GLY A 131 10.01 -10.24 5.10
C GLY A 131 9.41 -10.17 6.50
N ARG A 132 8.14 -10.45 6.61
CA ARG A 132 7.42 -10.55 7.89
C ARG A 132 6.90 -11.98 8.15
N GLY A 133 7.19 -12.92 7.23
CA GLY A 133 6.74 -14.30 7.38
C GLY A 133 5.26 -14.36 7.76
N THR A 134 4.97 -15.08 8.84
CA THR A 134 3.61 -15.30 9.37
C THR A 134 3.16 -14.24 10.38
N SER A 135 4.02 -13.29 10.77
CA SER A 135 3.81 -12.43 11.95
C SER A 135 2.71 -11.37 11.80
N GLN A 136 2.33 -11.04 10.57
CA GLN A 136 1.32 -10.00 10.31
C GLN A 136 0.30 -10.48 9.27
N PRO A 137 -0.62 -11.36 9.66
CA PRO A 137 -1.69 -11.81 8.79
C PRO A 137 -2.65 -10.65 8.50
N LEU A 138 -3.14 -10.58 7.26
CA LEU A 138 -4.18 -9.62 6.87
C LEU A 138 -5.55 -10.03 7.43
N VAL A 139 -5.78 -11.34 7.46
CA VAL A 139 -6.98 -11.99 8.00
C VAL A 139 -6.56 -13.25 8.76
N GLU A 140 -7.43 -13.79 9.61
CA GLU A 140 -7.16 -15.05 10.28
C GLU A 140 -6.88 -16.19 9.29
N ASN A 141 -5.90 -17.05 9.59
CA ASN A 141 -5.53 -18.19 8.74
C ASN A 141 -6.50 -19.39 8.87
N SER A 142 -7.79 -19.13 9.04
CA SER A 142 -8.82 -20.13 9.36
C SER A 142 -9.29 -20.95 8.16
N SER A 143 -9.12 -20.47 6.94
CA SER A 143 -9.51 -21.16 5.70
C SER A 143 -8.44 -20.97 4.61
N GLU A 144 -8.51 -21.75 3.53
CA GLU A 144 -7.59 -21.60 2.40
C GLU A 144 -7.81 -20.26 1.69
N GLU A 145 -9.03 -19.79 1.58
CA GLU A 145 -9.36 -18.48 1.01
C GLU A 145 -8.66 -17.36 1.78
N ASN A 146 -8.67 -17.44 3.11
CA ASN A 146 -8.01 -16.50 4.00
C ASN A 146 -6.46 -16.60 3.88
N ARG A 147 -5.92 -17.81 3.83
CA ARG A 147 -4.47 -18.01 3.66
C ARG A 147 -3.96 -17.42 2.33
N VAL A 148 -4.73 -17.56 1.26
CA VAL A 148 -4.41 -16.93 -0.04
C VAL A 148 -4.26 -15.41 0.09
N LEU A 149 -5.09 -14.75 0.90
CA LEU A 149 -4.98 -13.30 1.14
C LEU A 149 -3.74 -12.93 1.96
N ASN A 150 -3.30 -13.83 2.84
CA ASN A 150 -2.11 -13.63 3.65
C ASN A 150 -0.82 -13.79 2.82
N ARG A 151 -0.80 -14.69 1.84
CA ARG A 151 0.34 -14.88 0.92
C ARG A 151 0.42 -13.73 -0.08
N ARG A 152 1.20 -12.71 0.22
CA ARG A 152 1.27 -11.48 -0.57
C ARG A 152 2.62 -10.77 -0.47
N VAL A 153 2.87 -9.89 -1.39
CA VAL A 153 3.88 -8.83 -1.26
C VAL A 153 3.18 -7.47 -1.30
N ASN A 154 3.47 -6.62 -0.34
CA ASN A 154 2.98 -5.25 -0.28
C ASN A 154 4.04 -4.30 -0.85
N ILE A 155 3.63 -3.37 -1.72
CA ILE A 155 4.40 -2.19 -2.09
C ILE A 155 3.75 -1.01 -1.37
N ILE A 156 4.51 -0.29 -0.55
CA ILE A 156 4.02 0.77 0.32
C ILE A 156 4.75 2.07 0.00
N ILE A 157 3.98 3.13 -0.24
CA ILE A 157 4.47 4.51 -0.28
C ILE A 157 4.22 5.11 1.11
N PRO A 158 5.27 5.34 1.93
CA PRO A 158 5.14 5.73 3.33
C PRO A 158 4.63 7.17 3.49
#